data_81f850a961e21cb6c34d3a0e44354dc9
#
_entry.id   81f850a961e21cb6c34d3a0e44354dc9
#
_cell.length_a   1.000
_cell.length_b   1.000
_cell.length_c   1.000
_cell.angle_alpha   90.00
_cell.angle_beta   90.00
_cell.angle_gamma   90.00
#
_symmetry.space_group_name_H-M   'P 1'
#
loop_
_entity.id
_entity.type
_entity.pdbx_description
1 polymer ?
#
loop_
_entity_poly.entity_id
_entity_poly.type
_entity_poly.pdbx_seq_one_letter_code
_entity_poly.pdbx_strand_id
1 'polypeptide(L)'
;MLFTHSGVSGPVVLTASSSLDFSGHRYKMRIDLKPALSERELDERILRDFKKYSNKDFINSLVDLLPRKIIPVIVEKSGIYMRQKVNNISKSQRRVLVDTIKSFELDMSRKSGFDEAIVTAGGVDTSVINPKTMESLCVKGVYFAGEVIDVSANTGGYNLQIAFSSGYLAGKSCVGGK
;
A
#
# COMPACT_ATOMS: atom_id res chain seq x y z
N MET A 1 3.96 -2.42 3.65
CA MET A 1 2.60 -2.72 3.19
C MET A 1 1.93 -3.62 4.21
N LEU A 2 0.63 -3.45 4.44
CA LEU A 2 -0.19 -4.24 5.36
C LEU A 2 -1.39 -4.79 4.60
N PHE A 3 -1.72 -6.05 4.82
CA PHE A 3 -2.99 -6.64 4.41
C PHE A 3 -4.03 -6.37 5.49
N THR A 4 -5.17 -5.83 5.09
CA THR A 4 -6.32 -5.54 5.97
C THR A 4 -7.48 -6.46 5.65
N HIS A 5 -8.58 -6.34 6.38
CA HIS A 5 -9.80 -7.12 6.12
C HIS A 5 -10.50 -6.73 4.79
N SER A 6 -10.25 -5.51 4.31
CA SER A 6 -10.89 -4.97 3.09
C SER A 6 -9.92 -4.73 1.94
N GLY A 7 -8.60 -4.94 2.13
CA GLY A 7 -7.63 -4.65 1.08
C GLY A 7 -6.19 -4.54 1.57
N VAL A 8 -5.49 -3.52 1.08
CA VAL A 8 -4.09 -3.26 1.40
C VAL A 8 -3.89 -1.84 1.89
N SER A 9 -2.92 -1.64 2.78
CA SER A 9 -2.58 -0.35 3.39
C SER A 9 -1.08 -0.24 3.67
N GLY A 10 -0.69 0.83 4.37
CA GLY A 10 0.68 1.13 4.76
C GLY A 10 1.33 2.22 3.90
N PRO A 11 2.45 2.80 4.32
CA PRO A 11 3.00 4.04 3.74
C PRO A 11 3.13 4.03 2.22
N VAL A 12 3.68 2.96 1.64
CA VAL A 12 3.85 2.82 0.18
C VAL A 12 2.50 2.80 -0.55
N VAL A 13 1.50 2.09 0.02
CA VAL A 13 0.16 2.00 -0.58
C VAL A 13 -0.56 3.33 -0.49
N LEU A 14 -0.46 4.03 0.64
CA LEU A 14 -1.04 5.36 0.85
C LEU A 14 -0.44 6.37 -0.12
N THR A 15 0.89 6.39 -0.28
CA THR A 15 1.56 7.26 -1.25
C THR A 15 1.12 6.93 -2.69
N ALA A 16 1.07 5.65 -3.07
CA ALA A 16 0.60 5.27 -4.39
C ALA A 16 -0.87 5.68 -4.61
N SER A 17 -1.73 5.51 -3.60
CA SER A 17 -3.15 5.83 -3.70
C SER A 17 -3.42 7.31 -3.96
N SER A 18 -2.55 8.23 -3.52
CA SER A 18 -2.71 9.66 -3.78
C SER A 18 -2.57 10.00 -5.28
N SER A 19 -1.77 9.23 -6.01
CA SER A 19 -1.50 9.45 -7.44
C SER A 19 -2.36 8.60 -8.38
N LEU A 20 -3.14 7.64 -7.86
CA LEU A 20 -3.97 6.78 -8.69
C LEU A 20 -5.35 7.38 -8.89
N ASP A 21 -5.83 7.38 -10.14
CA ASP A 21 -7.20 7.74 -10.50
C ASP A 21 -8.02 6.49 -10.84
N PHE A 22 -9.03 6.22 -10.03
CA PHE A 22 -9.95 5.09 -10.22
C PHE A 22 -11.20 5.44 -11.04
N SER A 23 -11.29 6.66 -11.55
CA SER A 23 -12.38 7.10 -12.45
C SER A 23 -12.23 6.43 -13.81
N GLY A 24 -12.81 5.26 -13.98
CA GLY A 24 -12.73 4.48 -15.22
C GLY A 24 -11.46 3.63 -15.38
N HIS A 25 -10.54 3.65 -14.42
CA HIS A 25 -9.31 2.84 -14.45
C HIS A 25 -9.36 1.72 -13.42
N ARG A 26 -8.78 0.58 -13.79
CA ARG A 26 -8.49 -0.55 -12.89
C ARG A 26 -6.99 -0.75 -12.84
N TYR A 27 -6.48 -0.98 -11.65
CA TYR A 27 -5.05 -1.21 -11.44
C TYR A 27 -4.80 -2.62 -10.97
N LYS A 28 -3.66 -3.18 -11.35
CA LYS A 28 -3.11 -4.39 -10.77
C LYS A 28 -1.92 -4.03 -9.88
N MET A 29 -1.98 -4.49 -8.65
CA MET A 29 -0.83 -4.46 -7.75
C MET A 29 -0.10 -5.79 -7.83
N ARG A 30 1.19 -5.75 -8.07
CA ARG A 30 2.06 -6.92 -8.09
C ARG A 30 3.02 -6.86 -6.92
N ILE A 31 3.01 -7.89 -6.10
CA ILE A 31 3.75 -7.93 -4.84
C ILE A 31 4.76 -9.07 -4.88
N ASP A 32 6.03 -8.78 -4.64
CA ASP A 32 7.03 -9.79 -4.35
C ASP A 32 6.97 -10.14 -2.85
N LEU A 33 6.48 -11.34 -2.53
CA LEU A 33 6.35 -11.78 -1.13
C LEU A 33 7.67 -12.22 -0.50
N LYS A 34 8.74 -12.38 -1.31
CA LYS A 34 10.09 -12.77 -0.89
C LYS A 34 11.17 -11.93 -1.60
N PRO A 35 11.19 -10.60 -1.40
CA PRO A 35 12.08 -9.72 -2.17
C PRO A 35 13.57 -9.96 -1.90
N ALA A 36 13.91 -10.55 -0.76
CA ALA A 36 15.29 -10.88 -0.41
C ALA A 36 15.85 -12.12 -1.14
N LEU A 37 15.01 -12.88 -1.86
CA LEU A 37 15.41 -14.08 -2.59
C LEU A 37 15.18 -13.84 -4.08
N SER A 38 16.15 -14.16 -4.91
CA SER A 38 15.95 -14.31 -6.35
C SER A 38 15.04 -15.51 -6.66
N GLU A 39 14.49 -15.60 -7.87
CA GLU A 39 13.66 -16.73 -8.27
C GLU A 39 14.39 -18.07 -8.09
N ARG A 40 15.68 -18.11 -8.44
CA ARG A 40 16.52 -19.29 -8.29
C ARG A 40 16.69 -19.69 -6.81
N GLU A 41 17.03 -18.74 -5.96
CA GLU A 41 17.19 -18.99 -4.51
C GLU A 41 15.88 -19.41 -3.85
N LEU A 42 14.75 -18.85 -4.30
CA LEU A 42 13.44 -19.24 -3.84
C LEU A 42 13.11 -20.68 -4.28
N ASP A 43 13.40 -21.07 -5.54
CA ASP A 43 13.22 -22.46 -6.01
C ASP A 43 14.07 -23.44 -5.22
N GLU A 44 15.32 -23.12 -4.96
CA GLU A 44 16.23 -23.93 -4.15
C GLU A 44 15.74 -24.04 -2.70
N ARG A 45 15.16 -22.98 -2.12
CA ARG A 45 14.54 -22.97 -0.79
C ARG A 45 13.30 -23.87 -0.76
N ILE A 46 12.43 -23.75 -1.74
CA ILE A 46 11.24 -24.61 -1.86
C ILE A 46 11.63 -26.08 -1.98
N LEU A 47 12.65 -26.40 -2.75
CA LEU A 47 13.15 -27.79 -2.87
C LEU A 47 13.63 -28.34 -1.53
N ARG A 48 14.32 -27.54 -0.72
CA ARG A 48 14.77 -27.96 0.64
C ARG A 48 13.58 -28.21 1.55
N ASP A 49 12.60 -27.31 1.52
CA ASP A 49 11.40 -27.45 2.35
C ASP A 49 10.56 -28.66 1.89
N PHE A 50 10.48 -28.92 0.60
CA PHE A 50 9.79 -30.11 0.04
C PHE A 50 10.47 -31.43 0.42
N LYS A 51 11.80 -31.47 0.49
CA LYS A 51 12.52 -32.64 1.01
C LYS A 51 12.18 -32.91 2.47
N LYS A 52 12.11 -31.84 3.29
CA LYS A 52 11.73 -31.93 4.72
C LYS A 52 10.30 -32.42 4.90
N TYR A 53 9.40 -32.04 4.01
CA TYR A 53 7.95 -32.29 4.10
C TYR A 53 7.42 -33.27 3.05
N SER A 54 8.26 -34.16 2.49
CA SER A 54 7.97 -35.00 1.32
C SER A 54 6.66 -35.76 1.37
N ASN A 55 6.27 -36.26 2.55
CA ASN A 55 5.04 -37.05 2.76
C ASN A 55 3.84 -36.21 3.21
N LYS A 56 4.00 -34.88 3.41
CA LYS A 56 2.89 -33.99 3.79
C LYS A 56 2.07 -33.57 2.57
N ASP A 57 0.88 -33.09 2.82
CA ASP A 57 0.07 -32.41 1.84
C ASP A 57 0.69 -31.02 1.53
N PHE A 58 0.55 -30.57 0.30
CA PHE A 58 1.16 -29.33 -0.20
C PHE A 58 0.86 -28.12 0.71
N ILE A 59 -0.40 -27.96 1.11
CA ILE A 59 -0.80 -26.84 1.98
C ILE A 59 -0.01 -26.80 3.31
N ASN A 60 0.42 -27.95 3.81
CA ASN A 60 1.16 -28.07 5.06
C ASN A 60 2.69 -27.95 4.92
N SER A 61 3.18 -27.86 3.68
CA SER A 61 4.62 -27.78 3.39
C SER A 61 5.17 -26.34 3.34
N LEU A 62 4.30 -25.35 3.29
CA LEU A 62 4.67 -23.94 3.11
C LEU A 62 4.84 -23.16 4.42
N VAL A 63 4.70 -23.83 5.56
CA VAL A 63 4.66 -23.19 6.90
C VAL A 63 5.99 -22.53 7.30
N ASP A 64 7.12 -23.01 6.79
CA ASP A 64 8.45 -22.43 7.05
C ASP A 64 8.79 -21.30 6.05
N LEU A 65 8.01 -21.19 4.97
CA LEU A 65 8.24 -20.22 3.90
C LEU A 65 7.33 -19.00 4.02
N LEU A 66 6.05 -19.21 4.36
CA LEU A 66 5.02 -18.18 4.32
C LEU A 66 4.23 -18.10 5.64
N PRO A 67 3.73 -16.92 6.02
CA PRO A 67 2.78 -16.77 7.11
C PRO A 67 1.54 -17.64 6.89
N ARG A 68 1.05 -18.29 7.97
CA ARG A 68 -0.06 -19.26 7.90
C ARG A 68 -1.30 -18.72 7.17
N LYS A 69 -1.65 -17.44 7.38
CA LYS A 69 -2.87 -16.84 6.82
C LYS A 69 -2.84 -16.68 5.28
N ILE A 70 -1.66 -16.55 4.68
CA ILE A 70 -1.54 -16.37 3.23
C ILE A 70 -1.41 -17.71 2.49
N ILE A 71 -1.04 -18.79 3.18
CA ILE A 71 -0.81 -20.11 2.56
C ILE A 71 -2.01 -20.58 1.74
N PRO A 72 -3.27 -20.58 2.24
CA PRO A 72 -4.42 -21.02 1.45
C PRO A 72 -4.58 -20.25 0.14
N VAL A 73 -4.35 -18.93 0.17
CA VAL A 73 -4.45 -18.06 -1.00
C VAL A 73 -3.36 -18.38 -2.04
N ILE A 74 -2.13 -18.62 -1.59
CA ILE A 74 -1.02 -19.01 -2.48
C ILE A 74 -1.28 -20.40 -3.10
N VAL A 75 -1.78 -21.33 -2.30
CA VAL A 75 -2.15 -22.68 -2.80
C VAL A 75 -3.21 -22.56 -3.90
N GLU A 76 -4.28 -21.81 -3.68
CA GLU A 76 -5.33 -21.55 -4.66
C GLU A 76 -4.77 -20.90 -5.93
N LYS A 77 -4.02 -19.80 -5.80
CA LYS A 77 -3.44 -19.09 -6.94
C LYS A 77 -2.41 -19.90 -7.73
N SER A 78 -1.70 -20.82 -7.09
CA SER A 78 -0.75 -21.72 -7.77
C SER A 78 -1.43 -22.81 -8.61
N GLY A 79 -2.72 -23.06 -8.42
CA GLY A 79 -3.46 -24.12 -9.09
C GLY A 79 -3.01 -25.53 -8.70
N ILE A 80 -2.16 -25.67 -7.67
CA ILE A 80 -1.71 -26.98 -7.18
C ILE A 80 -2.74 -27.49 -6.18
N TYR A 81 -3.18 -28.73 -6.36
CA TYR A 81 -4.17 -29.33 -5.46
C TYR A 81 -3.65 -29.36 -4.00
N MET A 82 -4.41 -28.78 -3.08
CA MET A 82 -4.01 -28.55 -1.70
C MET A 82 -3.56 -29.80 -0.93
N ARG A 83 -4.16 -30.98 -1.27
CA ARG A 83 -3.83 -32.28 -0.68
C ARG A 83 -2.88 -33.12 -1.52
N GLN A 84 -2.33 -32.56 -2.62
CA GLN A 84 -1.28 -33.24 -3.38
C GLN A 84 -0.10 -33.49 -2.49
N LYS A 85 0.44 -34.72 -2.50
CA LYS A 85 1.65 -35.02 -1.76
C LYS A 85 2.83 -34.26 -2.34
N VAL A 86 3.65 -33.70 -1.49
CA VAL A 86 4.78 -32.83 -1.87
C VAL A 86 5.75 -33.52 -2.82
N ASN A 87 6.02 -34.83 -2.61
CA ASN A 87 6.87 -35.64 -3.48
C ASN A 87 6.34 -35.82 -4.92
N ASN A 88 5.05 -35.58 -5.13
CA ASN A 88 4.40 -35.67 -6.45
C ASN A 88 4.31 -34.30 -7.15
N ILE A 89 4.86 -33.21 -6.55
CA ILE A 89 4.86 -31.89 -7.17
C ILE A 89 5.95 -31.84 -8.25
N SER A 90 5.53 -31.60 -9.48
CA SER A 90 6.41 -31.52 -10.63
C SER A 90 7.27 -30.24 -10.63
N LYS A 91 8.33 -30.23 -11.45
CA LYS A 91 9.15 -29.04 -11.66
C LYS A 91 8.34 -27.86 -12.23
N SER A 92 7.40 -28.13 -13.12
CA SER A 92 6.52 -27.09 -13.69
C SER A 92 5.60 -26.49 -12.62
N GLN A 93 4.96 -27.31 -11.79
CA GLN A 93 4.15 -26.83 -10.67
C GLN A 93 4.97 -25.99 -9.68
N ARG A 94 6.18 -26.43 -9.37
CA ARG A 94 7.09 -25.65 -8.50
C ARG A 94 7.46 -24.30 -9.11
N ARG A 95 7.68 -24.24 -10.44
CA ARG A 95 7.92 -22.98 -11.14
C ARG A 95 6.73 -22.03 -10.99
N VAL A 96 5.50 -22.52 -11.21
CA VAL A 96 4.28 -21.73 -11.01
C VAL A 96 4.19 -21.21 -9.56
N LEU A 97 4.56 -22.04 -8.58
CA LEU A 97 4.60 -21.59 -7.17
C LEU A 97 5.61 -20.45 -6.95
N VAL A 98 6.80 -20.56 -7.52
CA VAL A 98 7.81 -19.49 -7.47
C VAL A 98 7.26 -18.21 -8.08
N ASP A 99 6.68 -18.29 -9.29
CA ASP A 99 6.11 -17.13 -9.99
C ASP A 99 4.95 -16.51 -9.20
N THR A 100 4.09 -17.33 -8.58
CA THR A 100 3.00 -16.87 -7.72
C THR A 100 3.51 -16.10 -6.49
N ILE A 101 4.61 -16.54 -5.88
CA ILE A 101 5.21 -15.88 -4.71
C ILE A 101 5.94 -14.60 -5.11
N LYS A 102 6.66 -14.61 -6.23
CA LYS A 102 7.44 -13.47 -6.72
C LYS A 102 6.57 -12.40 -7.37
N SER A 103 5.39 -12.76 -7.84
CA SER A 103 4.47 -11.88 -8.55
C SER A 103 3.04 -12.09 -8.08
N PHE A 104 2.82 -11.92 -6.77
CA PHE A 104 1.48 -12.03 -6.20
C PHE A 104 0.61 -10.86 -6.64
N GLU A 105 -0.41 -11.14 -7.46
CA GLU A 105 -1.27 -10.11 -8.04
C GLU A 105 -2.56 -9.91 -7.25
N LEU A 106 -2.91 -8.64 -7.08
CA LEU A 106 -4.18 -8.17 -6.53
C LEU A 106 -4.80 -7.17 -7.51
N ASP A 107 -6.09 -7.32 -7.76
CA ASP A 107 -6.86 -6.33 -8.51
C ASP A 107 -7.30 -5.22 -7.57
N MET A 108 -7.00 -3.98 -7.95
CA MET A 108 -7.36 -2.77 -7.21
C MET A 108 -8.52 -2.10 -7.93
N SER A 109 -9.68 -2.06 -7.31
CA SER A 109 -10.91 -1.54 -7.91
C SER A 109 -11.27 -0.14 -7.46
N ARG A 110 -10.85 0.27 -6.26
CA ARG A 110 -11.18 1.58 -5.67
C ARG A 110 -10.25 1.94 -4.51
N LYS A 111 -10.25 3.21 -4.13
CA LYS A 111 -9.77 3.68 -2.83
C LYS A 111 -10.82 3.41 -1.75
N SER A 112 -10.41 3.34 -0.50
CA SER A 112 -11.31 3.39 0.64
C SER A 112 -12.08 4.72 0.68
N GLY A 113 -13.20 4.74 1.40
CA GLY A 113 -13.99 5.95 1.58
C GLY A 113 -13.32 7.00 2.48
N PHE A 114 -13.96 8.17 2.60
CA PHE A 114 -13.47 9.27 3.44
C PHE A 114 -13.30 8.87 4.91
N ASP A 115 -14.14 7.97 5.41
CA ASP A 115 -14.08 7.49 6.81
C ASP A 115 -12.77 6.74 7.13
N GLU A 116 -12.09 6.20 6.12
CA GLU A 116 -10.81 5.49 6.27
C GLU A 116 -9.63 6.32 5.75
N ALA A 117 -9.86 7.51 5.18
CA ALA A 117 -8.83 8.36 4.63
C ALA A 117 -7.94 8.94 5.73
N ILE A 118 -6.61 8.83 5.56
CA ILE A 118 -5.63 9.45 6.45
C ILE A 118 -5.41 10.92 6.07
N VAL A 119 -5.47 11.21 4.76
CA VAL A 119 -5.34 12.55 4.18
C VAL A 119 -6.32 12.65 3.03
N THR A 120 -7.01 13.78 2.93
CA THR A 120 -7.88 14.11 1.81
C THR A 120 -7.15 14.99 0.79
N ALA A 121 -7.61 15.01 -0.45
CA ALA A 121 -7.12 15.89 -1.50
C ALA A 121 -8.22 16.88 -1.89
N GLY A 122 -7.80 18.06 -2.35
CA GLY A 122 -8.70 19.17 -2.63
C GLY A 122 -8.75 20.17 -1.46
N GLY A 123 -9.33 21.31 -1.70
CA GLY A 123 -9.42 22.39 -0.72
C GLY A 123 -9.37 23.77 -1.37
N VAL A 124 -8.93 24.77 -0.62
CA VAL A 124 -8.73 26.13 -1.12
C VAL A 124 -7.47 26.18 -1.97
N ASP A 125 -7.61 26.62 -3.22
CA ASP A 125 -6.49 26.74 -4.15
C ASP A 125 -5.41 27.66 -3.59
N THR A 126 -4.17 27.19 -3.62
CA THR A 126 -3.00 27.93 -3.12
C THR A 126 -2.76 29.26 -3.86
N SER A 127 -3.21 29.37 -5.10
CA SER A 127 -3.09 30.58 -5.92
C SER A 127 -3.89 31.78 -5.36
N VAL A 128 -4.92 31.51 -4.55
CA VAL A 128 -5.74 32.57 -3.92
C VAL A 128 -5.34 32.85 -2.47
N ILE A 129 -4.21 32.31 -2.02
CA ILE A 129 -3.68 32.49 -0.66
C ILE A 129 -2.33 33.21 -0.71
N ASN A 130 -2.17 34.23 0.11
CA ASN A 130 -0.88 34.91 0.27
C ASN A 130 0.09 33.97 1.04
N PRO A 131 1.19 33.50 0.44
CA PRO A 131 2.08 32.53 1.08
C PRO A 131 2.89 33.09 2.27
N LYS A 132 2.92 34.43 2.45
CA LYS A 132 3.63 35.09 3.54
C LYS A 132 2.75 35.32 4.77
N THR A 133 1.43 35.37 4.60
CA THR A 133 0.49 35.69 5.68
C THR A 133 -0.59 34.65 5.87
N MET A 134 -0.78 33.77 4.89
CA MET A 134 -1.90 32.84 4.77
C MET A 134 -3.26 33.53 4.62
N GLU A 135 -3.29 34.82 4.34
CA GLU A 135 -4.51 35.58 4.09
C GLU A 135 -5.04 35.32 2.68
N SER A 136 -6.35 35.30 2.54
CA SER A 136 -7.01 35.24 1.24
C SER A 136 -6.65 36.46 0.39
N LEU A 137 -6.29 36.24 -0.87
CA LEU A 137 -6.10 37.30 -1.86
C LEU A 137 -7.43 37.87 -2.39
N CYS A 138 -8.54 37.12 -2.17
CA CYS A 138 -9.89 37.50 -2.64
C CYS A 138 -10.70 38.23 -1.57
N VAL A 139 -10.51 37.87 -0.29
CA VAL A 139 -11.31 38.39 0.82
C VAL A 139 -10.40 38.80 1.98
N LYS A 140 -10.30 40.10 2.22
CA LYS A 140 -9.47 40.67 3.29
C LYS A 140 -9.94 40.20 4.68
N GLY A 141 -8.99 39.86 5.55
CA GLY A 141 -9.25 39.42 6.91
C GLY A 141 -9.62 37.93 7.07
N VAL A 142 -9.66 37.16 5.95
CA VAL A 142 -9.87 35.71 5.96
C VAL A 142 -8.53 35.01 5.80
N TYR A 143 -8.24 34.09 6.70
CA TYR A 143 -6.98 33.33 6.71
C TYR A 143 -7.28 31.83 6.59
N PHE A 144 -6.41 31.11 5.89
CA PHE A 144 -6.52 29.66 5.70
C PHE A 144 -5.33 28.95 6.35
N ALA A 145 -5.57 27.82 7.01
CA ALA A 145 -4.52 27.02 7.64
C ALA A 145 -4.89 25.53 7.69
N GLY A 146 -3.89 24.67 7.67
CA GLY A 146 -4.09 23.24 7.77
C GLY A 146 -4.64 22.59 6.52
N GLU A 147 -5.36 21.49 6.68
CA GLU A 147 -5.81 20.60 5.58
C GLU A 147 -6.92 21.22 4.69
N VAL A 148 -7.47 22.37 5.09
CA VAL A 148 -8.41 23.11 4.25
C VAL A 148 -7.74 23.68 2.98
N ILE A 149 -6.41 23.84 2.99
CA ILE A 149 -5.61 24.28 1.85
C ILE A 149 -5.38 23.08 0.92
N ASP A 150 -5.53 23.28 -0.39
CA ASP A 150 -5.26 22.24 -1.39
C ASP A 150 -3.75 21.97 -1.52
N VAL A 151 -3.18 21.40 -0.46
CA VAL A 151 -1.79 20.93 -0.38
C VAL A 151 -1.77 19.58 0.31
N SER A 152 -1.21 18.59 -0.36
CA SER A 152 -1.01 17.28 0.23
C SER A 152 0.43 16.80 0.01
N ALA A 153 0.99 16.17 1.03
CA ALA A 153 2.32 15.57 0.99
C ALA A 153 2.26 14.08 1.29
N ASN A 154 3.34 13.39 0.98
CA ASN A 154 3.47 11.96 1.28
C ASN A 154 3.36 11.69 2.78
N THR A 155 2.91 10.49 3.14
CA THR A 155 2.90 10.01 4.53
C THR A 155 4.29 10.10 5.15
N GLY A 156 4.37 10.56 6.42
CA GLY A 156 5.64 10.75 7.13
C GLY A 156 5.66 11.99 8.02
N GLY A 157 4.50 12.55 8.35
CA GLY A 157 4.37 13.73 9.20
C GLY A 157 4.39 15.06 8.45
N TYR A 158 4.64 15.06 7.14
CA TYR A 158 4.72 16.29 6.32
C TYR A 158 3.40 17.06 6.30
N ASN A 159 2.24 16.39 6.24
CA ASN A 159 0.94 17.06 6.29
C ASN A 159 0.70 17.77 7.61
N LEU A 160 1.11 17.15 8.74
CA LEU A 160 1.07 17.80 10.05
C LEU A 160 2.01 19.00 10.11
N GLN A 161 3.20 18.90 9.53
CA GLN A 161 4.14 20.02 9.46
C GLN A 161 3.58 21.19 8.64
N ILE A 162 2.92 20.93 7.52
CA ILE A 162 2.22 21.93 6.70
C ILE A 162 1.12 22.59 7.53
N ALA A 163 0.31 21.79 8.23
CA ALA A 163 -0.80 22.28 9.05
C ALA A 163 -0.30 23.20 10.20
N PHE A 164 0.74 22.79 10.92
CA PHE A 164 1.32 23.59 12.00
C PHE A 164 1.99 24.86 11.50
N SER A 165 2.73 24.79 10.39
CA SER A 165 3.42 25.94 9.82
C SER A 165 2.44 26.97 9.29
N SER A 166 1.43 26.55 8.55
CA SER A 166 0.38 27.43 8.02
C SER A 166 -0.48 28.01 9.15
N GLY A 167 -0.80 27.21 10.19
CA GLY A 167 -1.53 27.68 11.36
C GLY A 167 -0.77 28.74 12.16
N TYR A 168 0.53 28.51 12.38
CA TYR A 168 1.39 29.49 13.04
C TYR A 168 1.45 30.81 12.25
N LEU A 169 1.65 30.72 10.93
CA LEU A 169 1.78 31.90 10.06
C LEU A 169 0.47 32.68 9.96
N ALA A 170 -0.65 32.00 9.81
CA ALA A 170 -1.98 32.62 9.81
C ALA A 170 -2.29 33.32 11.12
N GLY A 171 -2.05 32.65 12.24
CA GLY A 171 -2.27 33.21 13.57
C GLY A 171 -1.40 34.43 13.86
N LYS A 172 -0.10 34.38 13.52
CA LYS A 172 0.82 35.53 13.65
C LYS A 172 0.38 36.72 12.79
N SER A 173 -0.08 36.47 11.57
CA SER A 173 -0.48 37.51 10.63
C SER A 173 -1.81 38.14 11.01
N CYS A 174 -2.75 37.37 11.52
CA CYS A 174 -4.06 37.82 11.97
C CYS A 174 -3.94 38.82 13.18
N VAL A 175 -2.99 38.57 14.11
CA VAL A 175 -2.81 39.40 15.30
C VAL A 175 -1.87 40.59 15.04
N GLY A 176 -0.90 40.43 14.13
CA GLY A 176 0.12 41.46 13.84
C GLY A 176 -0.33 42.55 12.85
N GLY A 177 -1.53 42.45 12.31
CA GLY A 177 -2.11 43.43 11.39
C GLY A 177 -2.80 44.65 12.04
N LYS A 178 -2.45 44.96 13.30
CA LYS A 178 -2.88 46.18 13.98
C LYS A 178 -1.78 47.20 14.01
#